data_b8a605a80f5813e0eb10ca0738661f08
#
_entry.id   b8a605a80f5813e0eb10ca0738661f08
#
_cell.length_a   1.000
_cell.length_b   1.000
_cell.length_c   1.000
_cell.angle_alpha   90.00
_cell.angle_beta   90.00
_cell.angle_gamma   90.00
#
_symmetry.space_group_name_H-M   'P 1'
#
loop_
_entity.id
_entity.type
_entity.pdbx_description
1 polymer ?
#
loop_
_entity_poly.entity_id
_entity_poly.type
_entity_poly.pdbx_seq_one_letter_code
_entity_poly.pdbx_strand_id
1 'polypeptide(L)' 'MNITTTVILMVTVVLLGYLIATLLYAEKF' A
#
# COMPACT_ATOMS: atom_id res chain seq x y z
N MET A 1 -14.17 -13.48 7.98
CA MET A 1 -13.84 -12.12 7.55
C MET A 1 -15.09 -11.45 7.01
N ASN A 2 -15.31 -10.22 7.40
CA ASN A 2 -16.43 -9.47 6.87
C ASN A 2 -15.95 -8.44 5.85
N ILE A 3 -16.90 -7.73 5.25
CA ILE A 3 -16.57 -6.77 4.20
C ILE A 3 -15.68 -5.64 4.73
N THR A 4 -15.92 -5.21 5.94
CA THR A 4 -15.13 -4.14 6.55
C THR A 4 -13.67 -4.54 6.66
N THR A 5 -13.41 -5.75 7.14
CA THR A 5 -12.04 -6.25 7.26
C THR A 5 -11.38 -6.35 5.90
N THR A 6 -12.11 -6.80 4.91
CA THR A 6 -11.57 -6.94 3.57
C THR A 6 -11.19 -5.58 2.99
N VAL A 7 -12.03 -4.59 3.18
CA VAL A 7 -11.76 -3.24 2.66
C VAL A 7 -10.51 -2.67 3.33
N ILE A 8 -10.41 -2.82 4.64
CA ILE A 8 -9.26 -2.30 5.37
C ILE A 8 -7.98 -2.98 4.89
N LEU A 9 -8.04 -4.28 4.69
CA LEU A 9 -6.88 -5.02 4.22
C LEU A 9 -6.42 -4.54 2.85
N MET A 10 -7.36 -4.32 1.95
CA MET A 10 -7.01 -3.86 0.61
C MET A 10 -6.39 -2.47 0.64
N VAL A 11 -6.97 -1.58 1.43
CA VAL A 11 -6.42 -0.23 1.56
C VAL A 11 -5.02 -0.27 2.13
N THR A 12 -4.79 -1.12 3.12
CA THR A 12 -3.49 -1.25 3.74
C THR A 12 -2.43 -1.71 2.73
N VAL A 13 -2.78 -2.69 1.92
CA VAL A 13 -1.85 -3.21 0.92
C VAL A 13 -1.52 -2.14 -0.11
N VAL A 14 -2.52 -1.39 -0.55
CA VAL A 14 -2.31 -0.34 -1.53
C VAL A 14 -1.39 0.75 -0.98
N LEU A 15 -1.63 1.16 0.26
CA LEU A 15 -0.80 2.19 0.88
C LEU A 15 0.63 1.71 1.05
N LEU A 16 0.81 0.45 1.44
CA LEU A 16 2.15 -0.11 1.56
C LEU A 16 2.88 -0.09 0.23
N GLY A 17 2.22 -0.54 -0.82
CA GLY A 17 2.82 -0.53 -2.14
C GLY A 17 3.15 0.87 -2.60
N TYR A 18 2.30 1.83 -2.29
CA TYR A 18 2.53 3.22 -2.66
C TYR A 18 3.80 3.76 -1.98
N LEU A 19 3.95 3.46 -0.69
CA LEU A 19 5.13 3.91 0.04
C LEU A 19 6.41 3.30 -0.52
N ILE A 20 6.37 2.03 -0.84
CA ILE A 20 7.53 1.35 -1.42
C ILE A 20 7.87 1.95 -2.77
N ALA A 21 6.88 2.19 -3.60
CA ALA A 21 7.11 2.78 -4.92
C ALA A 21 7.72 4.18 -4.78
N THR A 22 7.24 4.96 -3.83
CA THR A 22 7.78 6.30 -3.60
C THR A 22 9.25 6.24 -3.20
N LEU A 23 9.59 5.27 -2.35
CA LEU A 23 10.97 5.10 -1.93
C LEU A 23 11.87 4.75 -3.09
N LEU A 24 11.43 3.83 -3.92
CA LEU A 24 12.21 3.40 -5.08
C LEU A 24 12.44 4.57 -6.04
N TYR A 25 11.42 5.37 -6.26
CA TYR A 25 11.56 6.52 -7.15
C TYR A 25 12.46 7.58 -6.55
N ALA A 26 12.40 7.75 -5.24
CA ALA A 26 13.21 8.76 -4.57
C ALA A 26 14.68 8.41 -4.62
N GLU A 27 15.01 7.13 -4.57
CA GLU A 27 16.40 6.69 -4.61
C GLU A 27 16.94 6.56 -6.02
N LYS A 28 16.11 6.78 -7.00
CA LYS A 28 16.57 6.68 -8.38
C LYS A 28 17.32 7.94 -8.76
N PHE A 29 18.57 7.77 -9.11
CA PHE A 29 19.41 8.87 -9.58
C PHE A 29 19.67 8.76 -11.06
#